data_de84f3c8598949010c0bb3324eb03048
#
_entry.id   de84f3c8598949010c0bb3324eb03048
#
_cell.length_a   1.000
_cell.length_b   1.000
_cell.length_c   1.000
_cell.angle_alpha   90.00
_cell.angle_beta   90.00
_cell.angle_gamma   90.00
#
_symmetry.space_group_name_H-M   'P 1'
#
loop_
_entity.id
_entity.type
_entity.pdbx_description
1 polymer ?
#
loop_
_entity_poly.entity_id
_entity_poly.type
_entity_poly.pdbx_seq_one_letter_code
_entity_poly.pdbx_strand_id
1 'polypeptide(L)'
;MAAKKRAGRKKRRWGWKIALALLLLLALGLGGLYAAGRVVHVRYATVFLRDLPSAFEGTTILFVSDIDAHSARDARAAAKMMDVLAALEPDMLLLGGDYAAPGLWETLNGMDMENAAVAAQAASDRHLFFSALADFSAPLGKFAVAAAEDALPEQLAQTMAVGGVRLLRGEAVTLTRDGANLTIAGIAPEGDLSALSSAVRAGDCVIAFAHSPSRFPAALTAEAGDGGAWADMILAGGTHGGQMRLGERTLLPLSEQERRYLSGWRKESGVFLLTSQGVGCEGLPLRLNTAAEVHLITLRRAPAVPEGETDGVFMQ
;
A
#
# COMPACT_ATOMS: atom_id res chain seq x y z
N MET A 1 -15.60 20.42 64.01
CA MET A 1 -15.91 20.70 62.59
C MET A 1 -14.72 20.90 61.67
N ALA A 2 -13.58 21.39 62.11
CA ALA A 2 -12.37 21.68 61.28
C ALA A 2 -11.64 20.43 60.71
N ALA A 3 -11.61 19.29 61.41
CA ALA A 3 -10.94 18.07 60.97
C ALA A 3 -11.64 17.38 59.77
N LYS A 4 -12.97 17.40 59.71
CA LYS A 4 -13.77 16.84 58.58
C LYS A 4 -13.58 17.63 57.28
N LYS A 5 -13.41 18.96 57.35
CA LYS A 5 -13.09 19.82 56.18
C LYS A 5 -11.69 19.58 55.61
N ARG A 6 -10.68 19.27 56.46
CA ARG A 6 -9.30 18.96 56.01
C ARG A 6 -9.19 17.60 55.32
N ALA A 7 -9.92 16.58 55.79
CA ALA A 7 -9.94 15.25 55.19
C ALA A 7 -10.60 15.24 53.76
N GLY A 8 -11.70 15.99 53.60
CA GLY A 8 -12.35 16.15 52.31
C GLY A 8 -11.50 16.88 51.26
N ARG A 9 -10.70 17.88 51.71
CA ARG A 9 -9.76 18.61 50.83
C ARG A 9 -8.58 17.75 50.39
N LYS A 10 -8.08 16.85 51.26
CA LYS A 10 -7.00 15.89 50.92
C LYS A 10 -7.47 14.84 49.93
N LYS A 11 -8.66 14.24 50.11
CA LYS A 11 -9.28 13.27 49.18
C LYS A 11 -9.51 13.88 47.78
N ARG A 12 -9.99 15.14 47.71
CA ARG A 12 -10.22 15.86 46.45
C ARG A 12 -8.93 16.17 45.71
N ARG A 13 -7.83 16.50 46.43
CA ARG A 13 -6.49 16.73 45.82
C ARG A 13 -5.86 15.45 45.34
N TRP A 14 -6.14 14.28 45.90
CA TRP A 14 -5.65 12.97 45.48
C TRP A 14 -6.40 12.48 44.26
N GLY A 15 -7.74 12.63 44.24
CA GLY A 15 -8.55 12.33 43.05
C GLY A 15 -8.12 13.12 41.82
N TRP A 16 -7.81 14.43 41.97
CA TRP A 16 -7.28 15.26 40.90
C TRP A 16 -5.92 14.76 40.38
N LYS A 17 -5.02 14.33 41.26
CA LYS A 17 -3.70 13.77 40.86
C LYS A 17 -3.86 12.47 40.11
N ILE A 18 -4.78 11.59 40.51
CA ILE A 18 -5.08 10.35 39.78
C ILE A 18 -5.68 10.68 38.41
N ALA A 19 -6.63 11.57 38.32
CA ALA A 19 -7.22 11.99 37.06
C ALA A 19 -6.16 12.59 36.10
N LEU A 20 -5.26 13.43 36.62
CA LEU A 20 -4.15 13.98 35.83
C LEU A 20 -3.19 12.88 35.36
N ALA A 21 -2.84 11.91 36.21
CA ALA A 21 -1.99 10.79 35.85
C ALA A 21 -2.61 9.92 34.77
N LEU A 22 -3.91 9.62 34.88
CA LEU A 22 -4.65 8.87 33.85
C LEU A 22 -4.71 9.63 32.53
N LEU A 23 -4.90 10.94 32.57
CA LEU A 23 -4.94 11.79 31.39
C LEU A 23 -3.57 11.86 30.71
N LEU A 24 -2.49 11.92 31.48
CA LEU A 24 -1.13 11.85 30.97
C LEU A 24 -0.82 10.48 30.34
N LEU A 25 -1.24 9.39 30.97
CA LEU A 25 -1.08 8.03 30.42
C LEU A 25 -1.86 7.87 29.11
N LEU A 26 -3.09 8.40 29.07
CA LEU A 26 -3.88 8.41 27.83
C LEU A 26 -3.19 9.21 26.73
N ALA A 27 -2.71 10.41 27.05
CA ALA A 27 -1.99 11.27 26.10
C ALA A 27 -0.71 10.60 25.58
N LEU A 28 0.07 9.95 26.46
CA LEU A 28 1.26 9.19 26.08
C LEU A 28 0.88 7.99 25.20
N GLY A 29 -0.19 7.26 25.52
CA GLY A 29 -0.69 6.16 24.72
C GLY A 29 -1.09 6.61 23.31
N LEU A 30 -1.90 7.66 23.22
CA LEU A 30 -2.33 8.23 21.93
C LEU A 30 -1.12 8.79 21.13
N GLY A 31 -0.18 9.44 21.82
CA GLY A 31 1.07 9.91 21.22
C GLY A 31 1.92 8.76 20.65
N GLY A 32 1.98 7.64 21.35
CA GLY A 32 2.66 6.43 20.87
C GLY A 32 1.99 5.82 19.63
N LEU A 33 0.66 5.72 19.61
CA LEU A 33 -0.11 5.24 18.46
C LEU A 33 0.04 6.17 17.24
N TYR A 34 0.06 7.48 17.47
CA TYR A 34 0.30 8.47 16.43
C TYR A 34 1.72 8.34 15.85
N ALA A 35 2.73 8.21 16.72
CA ALA A 35 4.12 8.00 16.28
C ALA A 35 4.28 6.70 15.50
N ALA A 36 3.62 5.61 15.92
CA ALA A 36 3.62 4.33 15.20
C ALA A 36 3.07 4.45 13.77
N GLY A 37 2.06 5.31 13.57
CA GLY A 37 1.51 5.60 12.23
C GLY A 37 2.41 6.47 11.34
N ARG A 38 3.50 7.05 11.88
CA ARG A 38 4.39 7.97 11.16
C ARG A 38 5.78 7.38 10.87
N VAL A 39 6.12 6.27 11.50
CA VAL A 39 7.40 5.58 11.27
C VAL A 39 7.19 4.53 10.19
N VAL A 40 7.70 4.82 9.00
CA VAL A 40 7.62 3.91 7.84
C VAL A 40 8.79 2.92 7.88
N HIS A 41 8.47 1.65 7.77
CA HIS A 41 9.44 0.56 7.74
C HIS A 41 9.66 0.08 6.31
N VAL A 42 10.90 -0.04 5.88
CA VAL A 42 11.25 -0.71 4.62
C VAL A 42 11.29 -2.21 4.88
N ARG A 43 10.44 -2.97 4.17
CA ARG A 43 10.41 -4.42 4.18
C ARG A 43 11.17 -4.95 2.97
N TYR A 44 12.23 -5.68 3.23
CA TYR A 44 13.02 -6.31 2.18
C TYR A 44 12.49 -7.71 1.92
N ALA A 45 12.35 -8.07 0.65
CA ALA A 45 11.94 -9.40 0.24
C ALA A 45 12.71 -9.83 -1.02
N THR A 46 13.06 -11.11 -1.10
CA THR A 46 13.57 -11.71 -2.32
C THR A 46 12.56 -12.74 -2.81
N VAL A 47 12.10 -12.59 -4.05
CA VAL A 47 11.09 -13.47 -4.66
C VAL A 47 11.73 -14.23 -5.82
N PHE A 48 11.60 -15.55 -5.79
CA PHE A 48 12.12 -16.43 -6.83
C PHE A 48 11.01 -16.78 -7.81
N LEU A 49 11.09 -16.25 -9.03
CA LEU A 49 10.13 -16.48 -10.10
C LEU A 49 10.70 -17.46 -11.12
N ARG A 50 9.86 -18.41 -11.59
CA ARG A 50 10.29 -19.44 -12.58
C ARG A 50 10.53 -18.81 -13.95
N ASP A 51 9.60 -17.96 -14.35
CA ASP A 51 9.56 -17.41 -15.70
C ASP A 51 10.34 -16.09 -15.83
N LEU A 52 11.09 -15.69 -14.75
CA LEU A 52 11.91 -14.49 -14.77
C LEU A 52 13.05 -14.62 -15.79
N PRO A 53 13.09 -13.77 -16.82
CA PRO A 53 14.21 -13.78 -17.76
C PRO A 53 15.52 -13.36 -17.09
N SER A 54 16.64 -13.93 -17.54
CA SER A 54 17.96 -13.64 -16.97
C SER A 54 18.36 -12.16 -17.02
N ALA A 55 17.86 -11.42 -18.00
CA ALA A 55 18.09 -9.98 -18.12
C ALA A 55 17.49 -9.17 -16.97
N PHE A 56 16.50 -9.72 -16.24
CA PHE A 56 15.85 -9.08 -15.10
C PHE A 56 16.27 -9.67 -13.75
N GLU A 57 17.25 -10.57 -13.74
CA GLU A 57 17.84 -11.12 -12.51
C GLU A 57 18.39 -9.98 -11.64
N GLY A 58 18.00 -9.93 -10.37
CA GLY A 58 18.42 -8.88 -9.43
C GLY A 58 17.66 -7.56 -9.54
N THR A 59 16.66 -7.44 -10.44
CA THR A 59 15.81 -6.25 -10.53
C THR A 59 15.12 -5.97 -9.19
N THR A 60 15.15 -4.71 -8.76
CA THR A 60 14.55 -4.23 -7.52
C THR A 60 13.29 -3.42 -7.78
N ILE A 61 12.22 -3.74 -7.06
CA ILE A 61 10.93 -3.05 -7.15
C ILE A 61 10.64 -2.41 -5.80
N LEU A 62 10.44 -1.09 -5.78
CA LEU A 62 9.87 -0.39 -4.64
C LEU A 62 8.34 -0.34 -4.79
N PHE A 63 7.63 -1.02 -3.89
CA PHE A 63 6.17 -0.99 -3.84
C PHE A 63 5.72 -0.13 -2.67
N VAL A 64 4.89 0.88 -2.96
CA VAL A 64 4.33 1.84 -2.00
C VAL A 64 2.84 1.94 -2.23
N SER A 65 2.02 1.81 -1.19
CA SER A 65 0.55 1.90 -1.27
C SER A 65 -0.01 2.75 -0.15
N ASP A 66 -1.24 3.19 -0.32
CA ASP A 66 -2.05 3.84 0.69
C ASP A 66 -1.31 5.07 1.28
N ILE A 67 -1.13 6.08 0.46
CA ILE A 67 -0.50 7.36 0.88
C ILE A 67 -1.43 8.13 1.81
N ASP A 68 -2.75 8.10 1.55
CA ASP A 68 -3.80 8.76 2.35
C ASP A 68 -3.44 10.19 2.74
N ALA A 69 -3.05 11.02 1.81
CA ALA A 69 -2.77 12.41 2.14
C ALA A 69 -4.08 13.14 2.46
N HIS A 70 -4.29 13.46 3.73
CA HIS A 70 -5.45 14.22 4.22
C HIS A 70 -5.22 15.72 4.19
N SER A 71 -4.04 16.16 3.84
CA SER A 71 -3.65 17.56 3.79
C SER A 71 -2.36 17.76 3.01
N ALA A 72 -2.09 19.00 2.61
CA ALA A 72 -0.82 19.39 2.00
C ALA A 72 0.41 19.07 2.89
N ARG A 73 0.22 18.98 4.21
CA ARG A 73 1.28 18.56 5.13
C ARG A 73 1.60 17.08 4.97
N ASP A 74 0.57 16.24 4.86
CA ASP A 74 0.74 14.79 4.68
C ASP A 74 1.32 14.50 3.28
N ALA A 75 0.85 15.19 2.25
CA ALA A 75 1.41 15.08 0.89
C ALA A 75 2.90 15.44 0.86
N ARG A 76 3.32 16.53 1.56
CA ARG A 76 4.74 16.89 1.69
C ARG A 76 5.54 15.88 2.52
N ALA A 77 4.93 15.29 3.54
CA ALA A 77 5.59 14.24 4.33
C ALA A 77 5.82 12.99 3.49
N ALA A 78 4.83 12.59 2.68
CA ALA A 78 4.95 11.49 1.73
C ALA A 78 6.02 11.79 0.65
N ALA A 79 6.03 13.00 0.08
CA ALA A 79 7.06 13.43 -0.85
C ALA A 79 8.47 13.31 -0.24
N LYS A 80 8.65 13.83 0.98
CA LYS A 80 9.93 13.72 1.69
C LYS A 80 10.32 12.27 2.01
N MET A 81 9.33 11.40 2.28
CA MET A 81 9.58 9.97 2.43
C MET A 81 10.12 9.38 1.13
N MET A 82 9.53 9.73 -0.02
CA MET A 82 10.03 9.27 -1.32
C MET A 82 11.45 9.75 -1.61
N ASP A 83 11.81 11.00 -1.24
CA ASP A 83 13.20 11.49 -1.34
C ASP A 83 14.18 10.62 -0.55
N VAL A 84 13.79 10.17 0.66
CA VAL A 84 14.62 9.26 1.46
C VAL A 84 14.69 7.86 0.83
N LEU A 85 13.58 7.36 0.31
CA LEU A 85 13.51 6.05 -0.35
C LEU A 85 14.26 6.01 -1.69
N ALA A 86 14.47 7.15 -2.33
CA ALA A 86 15.31 7.24 -3.55
C ALA A 86 16.74 6.74 -3.32
N ALA A 87 17.26 6.82 -2.08
CA ALA A 87 18.57 6.27 -1.71
C ALA A 87 18.65 4.73 -1.78
N LEU A 88 17.50 4.03 -1.91
CA LEU A 88 17.47 2.59 -2.15
C LEU A 88 17.74 2.23 -3.62
N GLU A 89 17.77 3.22 -4.52
CA GLU A 89 18.04 3.09 -5.95
C GLU A 89 17.20 1.97 -6.61
N PRO A 90 15.86 1.95 -6.45
CA PRO A 90 15.05 0.89 -7.04
C PRO A 90 15.05 1.00 -8.57
N ASP A 91 15.07 -0.16 -9.25
CA ASP A 91 14.92 -0.21 -10.69
C ASP A 91 13.52 0.20 -11.16
N MET A 92 12.50 -0.05 -10.35
CA MET A 92 11.10 0.20 -10.66
C MET A 92 10.35 0.71 -9.43
N LEU A 93 9.41 1.65 -9.65
CA LEU A 93 8.46 2.11 -8.64
C LEU A 93 7.04 1.67 -9.01
N LEU A 94 6.39 0.94 -8.11
CA LEU A 94 4.98 0.58 -8.21
C LEU A 94 4.18 1.27 -7.09
N LEU A 95 3.14 2.02 -7.46
CA LEU A 95 2.27 2.77 -6.55
C LEU A 95 0.89 2.11 -6.48
N GLY A 96 0.50 1.64 -5.31
CA GLY A 96 -0.64 0.75 -5.08
C GLY A 96 -2.00 1.43 -4.87
N GLY A 97 -2.15 2.74 -5.19
CA GLY A 97 -3.44 3.45 -5.04
C GLY A 97 -3.61 4.15 -3.70
N ASP A 98 -4.72 4.85 -3.57
CA ASP A 98 -5.13 5.68 -2.43
C ASP A 98 -4.11 6.77 -2.07
N TYR A 99 -4.11 7.81 -2.92
CA TYR A 99 -3.10 8.87 -2.84
C TYR A 99 -3.51 10.04 -1.98
N ALA A 100 -4.82 10.32 -1.88
CA ALA A 100 -5.37 11.39 -1.05
C ALA A 100 -6.82 11.09 -0.65
N ALA A 101 -7.13 11.32 0.59
CA ALA A 101 -8.44 11.05 1.20
C ALA A 101 -8.97 12.28 1.95
N PRO A 102 -10.29 12.33 2.26
CA PRO A 102 -10.85 13.37 3.12
C PRO A 102 -10.16 13.39 4.48
N GLY A 103 -9.94 14.58 5.04
CA GLY A 103 -9.42 14.72 6.39
C GLY A 103 -10.42 14.25 7.45
N LEU A 104 -9.94 14.05 8.69
CA LEU A 104 -10.78 13.62 9.80
C LEU A 104 -11.99 14.57 10.04
N TRP A 105 -11.77 15.88 9.90
CA TRP A 105 -12.84 16.88 10.09
C TRP A 105 -13.90 16.77 9.01
N GLU A 106 -13.50 16.59 7.77
CA GLU A 106 -14.36 16.41 6.60
C GLU A 106 -15.19 15.13 6.78
N THR A 107 -14.54 14.01 7.11
CA THR A 107 -15.20 12.72 7.36
C THR A 107 -16.22 12.78 8.51
N LEU A 108 -15.87 13.44 9.62
CA LEU A 108 -16.78 13.61 10.77
C LEU A 108 -18.01 14.47 10.44
N ASN A 109 -17.90 15.36 9.45
CA ASN A 109 -19.01 16.19 8.95
C ASN A 109 -19.74 15.55 7.75
N GLY A 110 -19.42 14.30 7.39
CA GLY A 110 -20.05 13.60 6.29
C GLY A 110 -19.68 14.19 4.92
N MET A 111 -18.54 14.86 4.84
CA MET A 111 -17.99 15.35 3.58
C MET A 111 -17.03 14.30 3.00
N ASP A 112 -17.30 13.87 1.80
CA ASP A 112 -16.53 12.88 1.05
C ASP A 112 -15.93 13.49 -0.23
N MET A 113 -15.45 12.67 -1.13
CA MET A 113 -14.85 13.09 -2.40
C MET A 113 -15.88 13.66 -3.42
N GLU A 114 -17.18 13.55 -3.16
CA GLU A 114 -18.23 14.20 -3.94
C GLU A 114 -18.35 15.70 -3.60
N ASN A 115 -17.87 16.07 -2.40
CA ASN A 115 -17.80 17.48 -2.01
C ASN A 115 -16.70 18.20 -2.80
N ALA A 116 -17.05 19.24 -3.55
CA ALA A 116 -16.14 19.95 -4.45
C ALA A 116 -14.89 20.53 -3.74
N ALA A 117 -15.03 20.99 -2.48
CA ALA A 117 -13.89 21.54 -1.73
C ALA A 117 -12.93 20.42 -1.29
N VAL A 118 -13.47 19.27 -0.84
CA VAL A 118 -12.68 18.08 -0.49
C VAL A 118 -11.96 17.53 -1.73
N ALA A 119 -12.67 17.37 -2.83
CA ALA A 119 -12.09 16.92 -4.10
C ALA A 119 -10.98 17.83 -4.61
N ALA A 120 -11.16 19.16 -4.51
CA ALA A 120 -10.15 20.15 -4.92
C ALA A 120 -8.91 20.08 -4.02
N GLN A 121 -9.09 19.92 -2.69
CA GLN A 121 -7.97 19.74 -1.77
C GLN A 121 -7.21 18.44 -2.07
N ALA A 122 -7.90 17.33 -2.22
CA ALA A 122 -7.31 16.05 -2.56
C ALA A 122 -6.56 16.09 -3.92
N ALA A 123 -7.11 16.81 -4.92
CA ALA A 123 -6.42 17.01 -6.19
C ALA A 123 -5.11 17.79 -6.01
N SER A 124 -5.12 18.85 -5.18
CA SER A 124 -3.93 19.62 -4.84
C SER A 124 -2.88 18.76 -4.12
N ASP A 125 -3.31 17.92 -3.17
CA ASP A 125 -2.42 17.06 -2.40
C ASP A 125 -1.80 15.97 -3.28
N ARG A 126 -2.57 15.35 -4.18
CA ARG A 126 -2.06 14.44 -5.22
C ARG A 126 -1.05 15.13 -6.14
N HIS A 127 -1.36 16.33 -6.62
CA HIS A 127 -0.44 17.08 -7.48
C HIS A 127 0.90 17.36 -6.77
N LEU A 128 0.85 17.74 -5.50
CA LEU A 128 2.04 17.99 -4.68
C LEU A 128 2.89 16.73 -4.51
N PHE A 129 2.26 15.59 -4.22
CA PHE A 129 2.95 14.31 -4.09
C PHE A 129 3.58 13.85 -5.41
N PHE A 130 2.80 13.81 -6.51
CA PHE A 130 3.31 13.34 -7.80
C PHE A 130 4.36 14.27 -8.39
N SER A 131 4.24 15.59 -8.22
CA SER A 131 5.27 16.53 -8.68
C SER A 131 6.65 16.25 -8.04
N ALA A 132 6.68 15.83 -6.77
CA ALA A 132 7.92 15.45 -6.11
C ALA A 132 8.56 14.17 -6.66
N LEU A 133 7.80 13.34 -7.37
CA LEU A 133 8.33 12.13 -8.00
C LEU A 133 9.04 12.40 -9.35
N ALA A 134 9.04 13.64 -9.85
CA ALA A 134 9.67 13.96 -11.13
C ALA A 134 11.17 13.57 -11.14
N ASP A 135 11.87 13.85 -10.04
CA ASP A 135 13.29 13.56 -9.87
C ASP A 135 13.57 12.17 -9.28
N PHE A 136 12.52 11.39 -8.93
CA PHE A 136 12.69 10.03 -8.42
C PHE A 136 13.15 9.09 -9.54
N SER A 137 14.36 8.55 -9.40
CA SER A 137 14.94 7.61 -10.37
C SER A 137 14.36 6.21 -10.19
N ALA A 138 13.82 5.66 -11.28
CA ALA A 138 13.44 4.26 -11.42
C ALA A 138 13.60 3.88 -12.88
N PRO A 139 14.77 3.37 -13.30
CA PRO A 139 15.14 3.21 -14.71
C PRO A 139 14.20 2.34 -15.54
N LEU A 140 13.52 1.37 -14.91
CA LEU A 140 12.51 0.52 -15.57
C LEU A 140 11.10 1.15 -15.61
N GLY A 141 10.91 2.30 -14.96
CA GLY A 141 9.68 3.04 -15.00
C GLY A 141 8.99 3.17 -13.63
N LYS A 142 8.02 4.08 -13.62
CA LYS A 142 7.14 4.38 -12.48
C LYS A 142 5.72 4.09 -12.91
N PHE A 143 5.06 3.15 -12.25
CA PHE A 143 3.70 2.72 -12.58
C PHE A 143 2.80 2.83 -11.36
N ALA A 144 1.52 3.07 -11.61
CA ALA A 144 0.53 3.26 -10.57
C ALA A 144 -0.78 2.54 -10.93
N VAL A 145 -1.53 2.12 -9.93
CA VAL A 145 -2.95 1.79 -10.03
C VAL A 145 -3.75 2.80 -9.21
N ALA A 146 -5.05 2.84 -9.44
CA ALA A 146 -5.99 3.67 -8.68
C ALA A 146 -6.79 2.80 -7.70
N ALA A 147 -7.18 3.39 -6.57
CA ALA A 147 -8.28 2.93 -5.76
C ALA A 147 -9.64 3.30 -6.41
N ALA A 148 -10.73 2.71 -5.95
CA ALA A 148 -12.06 3.05 -6.48
C ALA A 148 -12.45 4.50 -6.16
N GLU A 149 -12.02 4.99 -5.01
CA GLU A 149 -12.24 6.34 -4.46
C GLU A 149 -11.27 7.41 -4.99
N ASP A 150 -10.21 7.02 -5.70
CA ASP A 150 -9.32 7.97 -6.36
C ASP A 150 -10.07 8.79 -7.43
N ALA A 151 -9.54 9.95 -7.78
CA ALA A 151 -10.14 10.86 -8.76
C ALA A 151 -10.48 10.19 -10.10
N LEU A 152 -11.27 10.90 -10.92
CA LEU A 152 -11.56 10.49 -12.29
C LEU A 152 -10.26 10.07 -13.01
N PRO A 153 -10.26 8.94 -13.72
CA PRO A 153 -9.04 8.33 -14.27
C PRO A 153 -8.19 9.26 -15.12
N GLU A 154 -8.83 10.11 -15.94
CA GLU A 154 -8.12 11.04 -16.82
C GLU A 154 -7.41 12.14 -16.03
N GLN A 155 -8.05 12.69 -14.99
CA GLN A 155 -7.46 13.72 -14.13
C GLN A 155 -6.32 13.13 -13.31
N LEU A 156 -6.49 11.91 -12.80
CA LEU A 156 -5.47 11.20 -12.07
C LEU A 156 -4.25 10.89 -12.95
N ALA A 157 -4.46 10.39 -14.16
CA ALA A 157 -3.41 10.11 -15.13
C ALA A 157 -2.60 11.37 -15.48
N GLN A 158 -3.28 12.51 -15.70
CA GLN A 158 -2.61 13.80 -15.95
C GLN A 158 -1.76 14.25 -14.76
N THR A 159 -2.28 14.09 -13.55
CA THR A 159 -1.56 14.44 -12.32
C THR A 159 -0.33 13.54 -12.13
N MET A 160 -0.45 12.24 -12.37
CA MET A 160 0.64 11.27 -12.27
C MET A 160 1.74 11.51 -13.32
N ALA A 161 1.34 11.91 -14.54
CA ALA A 161 2.27 12.20 -15.64
C ALA A 161 3.26 13.33 -15.29
N VAL A 162 2.91 14.27 -14.42
CA VAL A 162 3.82 15.32 -13.92
C VAL A 162 5.03 14.70 -13.22
N GLY A 163 4.82 13.62 -12.48
CA GLY A 163 5.88 12.87 -11.81
C GLY A 163 6.54 11.79 -12.68
N GLY A 164 6.18 11.72 -13.97
CA GLY A 164 6.63 10.64 -14.87
C GLY A 164 6.07 9.27 -14.48
N VAL A 165 4.92 9.22 -13.78
CA VAL A 165 4.24 7.99 -13.38
C VAL A 165 3.15 7.65 -14.38
N ARG A 166 3.12 6.40 -14.85
CA ARG A 166 2.07 5.89 -15.75
C ARG A 166 0.98 5.17 -14.95
N LEU A 167 -0.25 5.65 -15.05
CA LEU A 167 -1.42 4.95 -14.52
C LEU A 167 -1.74 3.74 -15.39
N LEU A 168 -1.88 2.57 -14.76
CA LEU A 168 -2.34 1.33 -15.38
C LEU A 168 -3.72 0.97 -14.80
N ARG A 169 -4.71 0.86 -15.68
CA ARG A 169 -6.10 0.56 -15.27
C ARG A 169 -6.68 -0.54 -16.15
N GLY A 170 -6.40 -1.78 -15.80
CA GLY A 170 -6.71 -2.95 -16.63
C GLY A 170 -5.78 -3.01 -17.86
N GLU A 171 -4.57 -2.50 -17.72
CA GLU A 171 -3.57 -2.42 -18.77
C GLU A 171 -2.26 -3.08 -18.33
N ALA A 172 -1.52 -3.58 -19.31
CA ALA A 172 -0.18 -4.10 -19.11
C ALA A 172 0.85 -3.33 -19.94
N VAL A 173 2.08 -3.30 -19.44
CA VAL A 173 3.27 -2.75 -20.13
C VAL A 173 4.32 -3.81 -20.16
N THR A 174 4.86 -4.08 -21.35
CA THR A 174 6.00 -4.97 -21.52
C THR A 174 7.29 -4.16 -21.51
N LEU A 175 8.17 -4.48 -20.58
CA LEU A 175 9.52 -3.94 -20.50
C LEU A 175 10.47 -4.89 -21.21
N THR A 176 11.31 -4.37 -22.08
CA THR A 176 12.28 -5.19 -22.84
C THR A 176 13.70 -4.80 -22.42
N ARG A 177 14.50 -5.79 -22.03
CA ARG A 177 15.93 -5.65 -21.72
C ARG A 177 16.67 -6.82 -22.36
N ASP A 178 17.69 -6.55 -23.16
CA ASP A 178 18.52 -7.56 -23.86
C ASP A 178 17.68 -8.59 -24.66
N GLY A 179 16.58 -8.13 -25.26
CA GLY A 179 15.67 -8.98 -26.04
C GLY A 179 14.71 -9.84 -25.20
N ALA A 180 14.77 -9.77 -23.89
CA ALA A 180 13.87 -10.45 -22.97
C ALA A 180 12.78 -9.51 -22.44
N ASN A 181 11.62 -10.07 -22.11
CA ASN A 181 10.45 -9.31 -21.71
C ASN A 181 10.05 -9.58 -20.25
N LEU A 182 9.68 -8.51 -19.54
CA LEU A 182 9.00 -8.54 -18.23
C LEU A 182 7.72 -7.71 -18.36
N THR A 183 6.58 -8.27 -18.00
CA THR A 183 5.29 -7.59 -18.10
C THR A 183 4.84 -7.07 -16.73
N ILE A 184 4.47 -5.80 -16.69
CA ILE A 184 3.88 -5.15 -15.51
C ILE A 184 2.40 -4.87 -15.81
N ALA A 185 1.51 -5.39 -14.97
CA ALA A 185 0.07 -5.32 -15.20
C ALA A 185 -0.66 -4.61 -14.04
N GLY A 186 -1.34 -3.51 -14.35
CA GLY A 186 -2.19 -2.81 -13.38
C GLY A 186 -3.62 -3.33 -13.41
N ILE A 187 -4.07 -3.95 -12.34
CA ILE A 187 -5.43 -4.46 -12.19
C ILE A 187 -6.37 -3.29 -11.83
N ALA A 188 -7.43 -3.10 -12.60
CA ALA A 188 -8.45 -2.11 -12.29
C ALA A 188 -9.19 -2.46 -10.99
N PRO A 189 -9.67 -1.45 -10.22
CA PRO A 189 -10.40 -1.70 -8.97
C PRO A 189 -11.66 -2.55 -9.18
N GLU A 190 -12.27 -2.44 -10.32
CA GLU A 190 -13.50 -3.16 -10.71
C GLU A 190 -13.38 -3.73 -12.12
N GLY A 191 -14.35 -4.57 -12.49
CA GLY A 191 -14.48 -5.13 -13.83
C GLY A 191 -13.82 -6.48 -14.02
N ASP A 192 -13.94 -6.97 -15.25
CA ASP A 192 -13.40 -8.25 -15.69
C ASP A 192 -11.89 -8.14 -16.00
N LEU A 193 -11.17 -9.22 -15.73
CA LEU A 193 -9.73 -9.33 -15.98
C LEU A 193 -9.40 -10.06 -17.29
N SER A 194 -10.40 -10.56 -18.00
CA SER A 194 -10.19 -11.43 -19.17
C SER A 194 -9.35 -10.75 -20.26
N ALA A 195 -9.61 -9.47 -20.54
CA ALA A 195 -8.84 -8.71 -21.52
C ALA A 195 -7.36 -8.55 -21.11
N LEU A 196 -7.10 -8.36 -19.83
CA LEU A 196 -5.75 -8.20 -19.29
C LEU A 196 -5.00 -9.53 -19.26
N SER A 197 -5.64 -10.58 -18.74
CA SER A 197 -5.02 -11.90 -18.59
C SER A 197 -4.80 -12.61 -19.93
N SER A 198 -5.75 -12.50 -20.87
CA SER A 198 -5.63 -13.12 -22.20
C SER A 198 -4.60 -12.42 -23.11
N ALA A 199 -4.14 -11.22 -22.75
CA ALA A 199 -3.09 -10.50 -23.48
C ALA A 199 -1.67 -11.07 -23.25
N VAL A 200 -1.50 -11.95 -22.26
CA VAL A 200 -0.24 -12.60 -21.91
C VAL A 200 -0.33 -14.13 -22.07
N ARG A 201 0.81 -14.80 -22.07
CA ARG A 201 0.93 -16.26 -22.10
C ARG A 201 1.35 -16.80 -20.73
N ALA A 202 1.05 -18.04 -20.44
CA ALA A 202 1.39 -18.68 -19.18
C ALA A 202 2.90 -18.77 -18.87
N GLY A 203 3.75 -18.68 -19.91
CA GLY A 203 5.21 -18.66 -19.75
C GLY A 203 5.83 -17.26 -19.76
N ASP A 204 5.03 -16.20 -19.86
CA ASP A 204 5.51 -14.81 -19.71
C ASP A 204 5.71 -14.50 -18.24
N CYS A 205 6.80 -13.80 -17.89
CA CYS A 205 6.97 -13.29 -16.54
C CYS A 205 6.09 -12.05 -16.34
N VAL A 206 5.08 -12.16 -15.49
CA VAL A 206 4.10 -11.11 -15.25
C VAL A 206 4.03 -10.75 -13.76
N ILE A 207 4.28 -9.47 -13.47
CA ILE A 207 4.07 -8.87 -12.16
C ILE A 207 2.84 -7.99 -12.24
N ALA A 208 1.77 -8.41 -11.58
CA ALA A 208 0.54 -7.64 -11.50
C ALA A 208 0.45 -6.88 -10.17
N PHE A 209 -0.32 -5.79 -10.15
CA PHE A 209 -0.63 -5.11 -8.90
C PHE A 209 -2.01 -4.47 -8.95
N ALA A 210 -2.65 -4.41 -7.79
CA ALA A 210 -3.98 -3.86 -7.58
C ALA A 210 -3.95 -2.91 -6.38
N HIS A 211 -5.00 -2.07 -6.22
CA HIS A 211 -5.14 -1.38 -4.95
C HIS A 211 -5.56 -2.35 -3.84
N SER A 212 -6.67 -3.05 -3.98
CA SER A 212 -7.21 -3.93 -2.94
C SER A 212 -6.93 -5.43 -3.21
N PRO A 213 -6.60 -6.21 -2.17
CA PRO A 213 -6.46 -7.65 -2.27
C PRO A 213 -7.80 -8.37 -2.50
N SER A 214 -8.94 -7.66 -2.48
CA SER A 214 -10.23 -8.18 -2.91
C SER A 214 -10.19 -8.66 -4.37
N ARG A 215 -9.22 -8.19 -5.17
CA ARG A 215 -9.02 -8.61 -6.56
C ARG A 215 -8.26 -9.94 -6.69
N PHE A 216 -7.59 -10.43 -5.64
CA PHE A 216 -6.81 -11.67 -5.71
C PHE A 216 -7.60 -12.90 -6.15
N PRO A 217 -8.81 -13.18 -5.62
CA PRO A 217 -9.57 -14.37 -6.07
C PRO A 217 -9.86 -14.34 -7.56
N ALA A 218 -10.30 -13.19 -8.09
CA ALA A 218 -10.55 -13.04 -9.52
C ALA A 218 -9.26 -13.18 -10.34
N ALA A 219 -8.15 -12.60 -9.86
CA ALA A 219 -6.85 -12.69 -10.54
C ALA A 219 -6.29 -14.13 -10.53
N LEU A 220 -6.49 -14.89 -9.45
CA LEU A 220 -6.06 -16.29 -9.35
C LEU A 220 -6.87 -17.25 -10.21
N THR A 221 -8.10 -16.88 -10.59
CA THR A 221 -8.98 -17.68 -11.46
C THR A 221 -8.94 -17.25 -12.92
N ALA A 222 -8.36 -16.09 -13.21
CA ALA A 222 -8.16 -15.64 -14.59
C ALA A 222 -7.05 -16.48 -15.26
N GLU A 223 -7.20 -16.73 -16.55
CA GLU A 223 -6.27 -17.54 -17.32
C GLU A 223 -5.56 -16.71 -18.38
N ALA A 224 -4.30 -17.05 -18.64
CA ALA A 224 -3.54 -16.54 -19.77
C ALA A 224 -4.19 -16.90 -21.11
N GLY A 225 -3.84 -16.23 -22.20
CA GLY A 225 -4.42 -16.46 -23.53
C GLY A 225 -4.22 -17.86 -24.08
N ASP A 226 -3.25 -18.61 -23.59
CA ASP A 226 -2.97 -20.02 -23.92
C ASP A 226 -3.32 -20.98 -22.77
N GLY A 227 -4.02 -20.49 -21.74
CA GLY A 227 -4.39 -21.24 -20.53
C GLY A 227 -3.32 -21.22 -19.45
N GLY A 228 -3.72 -21.55 -18.22
CA GLY A 228 -2.83 -21.53 -17.05
C GLY A 228 -2.73 -20.17 -16.35
N ALA A 229 -1.84 -20.07 -15.37
CA ALA A 229 -1.66 -18.85 -14.60
C ALA A 229 -1.11 -17.72 -15.50
N TRP A 230 -1.72 -16.54 -15.38
CA TRP A 230 -1.32 -15.37 -16.17
C TRP A 230 -0.36 -14.43 -15.46
N ALA A 231 -0.17 -14.61 -14.17
CA ALA A 231 0.73 -13.79 -13.36
C ALA A 231 1.54 -14.64 -12.37
N ASP A 232 2.80 -14.27 -12.15
CA ASP A 232 3.72 -14.92 -11.21
C ASP A 232 3.64 -14.29 -9.82
N MET A 233 3.40 -12.98 -9.78
CA MET A 233 3.33 -12.20 -8.55
C MET A 233 2.24 -11.14 -8.64
N ILE A 234 1.45 -10.98 -7.57
CA ILE A 234 0.43 -9.94 -7.48
C ILE A 234 0.59 -9.18 -6.18
N LEU A 235 0.73 -7.84 -6.27
CA LEU A 235 0.90 -6.95 -5.14
C LEU A 235 -0.38 -6.15 -4.89
N ALA A 236 -0.72 -5.91 -3.62
CA ALA A 236 -1.85 -5.05 -3.24
C ALA A 236 -1.58 -4.27 -1.96
N GLY A 237 -2.37 -3.23 -1.73
CA GLY A 237 -2.51 -2.47 -0.48
C GLY A 237 -3.95 -2.54 0.04
N GLY A 238 -4.52 -1.38 0.40
CA GLY A 238 -5.95 -1.15 0.66
C GLY A 238 -6.48 -1.63 2.00
N THR A 239 -5.74 -2.45 2.73
CA THR A 239 -6.21 -3.01 4.02
C THR A 239 -5.66 -2.27 5.23
N HIS A 240 -4.61 -1.50 5.07
CA HIS A 240 -3.81 -0.90 6.15
C HIS A 240 -3.37 -1.92 7.23
N GLY A 241 -3.37 -3.23 6.89
CA GLY A 241 -3.20 -4.32 7.87
C GLY A 241 -4.28 -4.34 8.95
N GLY A 242 -5.44 -3.69 8.70
CA GLY A 242 -6.52 -3.44 9.65
C GLY A 242 -6.28 -2.23 10.56
N GLN A 243 -5.22 -1.45 10.32
CA GLN A 243 -4.78 -0.19 10.95
C GLN A 243 -4.70 -0.21 12.48
N MET A 244 -5.79 -0.52 13.18
CA MET A 244 -5.83 -0.74 14.62
C MET A 244 -6.32 -2.16 14.89
N ARG A 245 -5.42 -3.04 15.32
CA ARG A 245 -5.68 -4.47 15.46
C ARG A 245 -5.53 -4.94 16.89
N LEU A 246 -6.55 -5.62 17.40
CA LEU A 246 -6.56 -6.30 18.71
C LEU A 246 -6.83 -7.79 18.48
N GLY A 247 -5.76 -8.59 18.41
CA GLY A 247 -5.83 -9.98 17.97
C GLY A 247 -6.30 -10.06 16.51
N GLU A 248 -7.38 -10.77 16.26
CA GLU A 248 -7.99 -10.89 14.92
C GLU A 248 -9.00 -9.77 14.58
N ARG A 249 -9.32 -8.93 15.55
CA ARG A 249 -10.28 -7.82 15.35
C ARG A 249 -9.58 -6.60 14.80
N THR A 250 -10.13 -6.05 13.73
CA THR A 250 -9.69 -4.79 13.10
C THR A 250 -10.71 -3.70 13.38
N LEU A 251 -10.26 -2.45 13.44
CA LEU A 251 -11.16 -1.30 13.55
C LEU A 251 -11.77 -0.94 12.20
N LEU A 252 -11.01 -1.13 11.12
CA LEU A 252 -11.51 -0.84 9.76
C LEU A 252 -12.58 -1.85 9.33
N PRO A 253 -13.63 -1.39 8.63
CA PRO A 253 -14.67 -2.23 8.06
C PRO A 253 -14.16 -2.94 6.79
N LEU A 254 -13.44 -4.05 6.95
CA LEU A 254 -12.88 -4.82 5.87
C LEU A 254 -13.88 -5.88 5.36
N SER A 255 -13.90 -6.11 4.05
CA SER A 255 -14.60 -7.22 3.41
C SER A 255 -14.02 -8.58 3.84
N GLU A 256 -14.71 -9.66 3.51
CA GLU A 256 -14.22 -11.02 3.82
C GLU A 256 -12.90 -11.32 3.10
N GLN A 257 -12.77 -10.91 1.83
CA GLN A 257 -11.56 -11.08 1.04
C GLN A 257 -10.38 -10.29 1.63
N GLU A 258 -10.59 -9.04 2.03
CA GLU A 258 -9.55 -8.21 2.65
C GLU A 258 -9.11 -8.78 4.01
N ARG A 259 -10.04 -9.34 4.79
CA ARG A 259 -9.67 -10.05 6.04
C ARG A 259 -8.87 -11.32 5.75
N ARG A 260 -9.20 -12.07 4.70
CA ARG A 260 -8.45 -13.25 4.27
C ARG A 260 -7.02 -12.88 3.87
N TYR A 261 -6.84 -11.77 3.18
CA TYR A 261 -5.55 -11.28 2.67
C TYR A 261 -5.09 -10.01 3.40
N LEU A 262 -5.19 -10.00 4.71
CA LEU A 262 -5.06 -8.80 5.54
C LEU A 262 -3.69 -8.11 5.42
N SER A 263 -2.59 -8.88 5.40
CA SER A 263 -1.23 -8.36 5.22
C SER A 263 -0.23 -9.48 5.01
N GLY A 264 0.93 -9.11 4.43
CA GLY A 264 2.08 -10.00 4.27
C GLY A 264 2.03 -10.86 3.01
N TRP A 265 3.02 -11.74 2.92
CA TRP A 265 3.21 -12.63 1.78
C TRP A 265 2.40 -13.91 1.91
N ARG A 266 1.90 -14.39 0.77
CA ARG A 266 1.27 -15.71 0.60
C ARG A 266 1.67 -16.30 -0.75
N LYS A 267 1.50 -17.61 -0.91
CA LYS A 267 1.56 -18.28 -2.20
C LYS A 267 0.30 -19.11 -2.38
N GLU A 268 -0.48 -18.81 -3.40
CA GLU A 268 -1.70 -19.53 -3.76
C GLU A 268 -1.67 -19.86 -5.26
N SER A 269 -2.02 -21.10 -5.62
CA SER A 269 -2.03 -21.57 -7.03
C SER A 269 -0.70 -21.32 -7.79
N GLY A 270 0.44 -21.33 -7.09
CA GLY A 270 1.74 -21.04 -7.67
C GLY A 270 2.10 -19.55 -7.75
N VAL A 271 1.15 -18.65 -7.53
CA VAL A 271 1.31 -17.20 -7.62
C VAL A 271 1.71 -16.61 -6.26
N PHE A 272 2.69 -15.70 -6.24
CA PHE A 272 3.07 -14.95 -5.05
C PHE A 272 2.13 -13.76 -4.85
N LEU A 273 1.57 -13.64 -3.66
CA LEU A 273 0.66 -12.57 -3.28
C LEU A 273 1.27 -11.75 -2.14
N LEU A 274 1.31 -10.44 -2.28
CA LEU A 274 1.67 -9.51 -1.21
C LEU A 274 0.51 -8.57 -0.92
N THR A 275 0.15 -8.43 0.35
CA THR A 275 -0.67 -7.32 0.80
C THR A 275 0.14 -6.43 1.73
N SER A 276 0.41 -5.20 1.30
CA SER A 276 1.09 -4.17 2.08
C SER A 276 0.14 -3.57 3.13
N GLN A 277 0.71 -3.16 4.26
CA GLN A 277 -0.04 -2.39 5.26
C GLN A 277 -0.09 -0.89 4.94
N GLY A 278 0.53 -0.45 3.83
CA GLY A 278 0.52 0.93 3.40
C GLY A 278 1.27 1.90 4.30
N VAL A 279 1.41 3.14 3.88
CA VAL A 279 2.16 4.19 4.61
C VAL A 279 1.27 5.17 5.36
N GLY A 280 0.08 5.48 4.85
CA GLY A 280 -0.88 6.41 5.43
C GLY A 280 -1.77 5.80 6.51
N CYS A 281 -2.86 6.44 6.78
CA CYS A 281 -3.87 5.98 7.75
C CYS A 281 -5.23 6.42 7.25
N GLU A 282 -6.18 5.52 7.17
CA GLU A 282 -7.57 5.88 6.90
C GLU A 282 -8.21 6.58 8.11
N GLY A 283 -8.77 7.76 7.91
CA GLY A 283 -9.47 8.57 8.92
C GLY A 283 -8.57 9.00 10.09
N LEU A 284 -8.43 8.19 11.12
CA LEU A 284 -7.63 8.52 12.31
C LEU A 284 -6.13 8.23 12.06
N PRO A 285 -5.22 9.17 12.32
CA PRO A 285 -3.77 8.98 12.10
C PRO A 285 -3.13 8.16 13.24
N LEU A 286 -3.71 7.00 13.53
CA LEU A 286 -3.30 6.11 14.61
C LEU A 286 -3.14 4.69 14.10
N ARG A 287 -2.05 4.02 14.48
CA ARG A 287 -1.83 2.60 14.20
C ARG A 287 -1.59 1.82 15.49
N LEU A 288 -2.15 0.62 15.59
CA LEU A 288 -1.97 -0.31 16.71
C LEU A 288 -1.76 -1.73 16.20
N ASN A 289 -0.62 -2.35 16.54
CA ASN A 289 -0.21 -3.68 16.08
C ASN A 289 -0.16 -3.80 14.54
N THR A 290 0.01 -2.68 13.86
CA THR A 290 0.25 -2.55 12.44
C THR A 290 1.33 -1.49 12.24
N ALA A 291 2.18 -1.64 11.25
CA ALA A 291 3.23 -0.68 10.96
C ALA A 291 2.96 -0.03 9.60
N ALA A 292 3.30 1.26 9.47
CA ALA A 292 3.43 1.86 8.14
C ALA A 292 4.64 1.21 7.44
N GLU A 293 4.46 0.76 6.21
CA GLU A 293 5.51 0.03 5.51
C GLU A 293 5.54 0.26 4.00
N VAL A 294 6.70 0.09 3.44
CA VAL A 294 6.97 -0.03 2.01
C VAL A 294 7.77 -1.30 1.76
N HIS A 295 7.70 -1.84 0.54
CA HIS A 295 8.39 -3.07 0.21
C HIS A 295 9.45 -2.83 -0.86
N LEU A 296 10.69 -3.24 -0.59
CA LEU A 296 11.76 -3.35 -1.59
C LEU A 296 11.91 -4.84 -1.94
N ILE A 297 11.45 -5.19 -3.14
CA ILE A 297 11.37 -6.58 -3.63
C ILE A 297 12.48 -6.81 -4.63
N THR A 298 13.35 -7.77 -4.37
CA THR A 298 14.37 -8.21 -5.31
C THR A 298 13.90 -9.45 -6.06
N LEU A 299 13.89 -9.38 -7.39
CA LEU A 299 13.52 -10.50 -8.23
C LEU A 299 14.72 -11.41 -8.46
N ARG A 300 14.53 -12.73 -8.33
CA ARG A 300 15.50 -13.77 -8.62
C ARG A 300 14.87 -14.87 -9.47
N ARG A 301 15.68 -15.49 -10.31
CA ARG A 301 15.24 -16.68 -11.02
C ARG A 301 15.16 -17.85 -10.03
N ALA A 302 14.03 -18.55 -10.06
CA ALA A 302 13.95 -19.80 -9.29
C ALA A 302 14.99 -20.78 -9.83
N PRO A 303 15.79 -21.45 -8.97
CA PRO A 303 16.59 -22.58 -9.38
C PRO A 303 15.65 -23.66 -9.94
N ALA A 304 16.15 -24.47 -10.88
CA ALA A 304 15.40 -25.65 -11.33
C ALA A 304 15.10 -26.51 -10.08
N VAL A 305 13.81 -26.56 -9.69
CA VAL A 305 13.41 -27.32 -8.49
C VAL A 305 13.44 -28.80 -8.85
N PRO A 306 14.15 -29.64 -8.07
CA PRO A 306 14.04 -31.10 -8.21
C PRO A 306 12.59 -31.51 -8.00
N GLU A 307 12.07 -32.46 -8.75
CA GLU A 307 10.72 -32.99 -8.59
C GLU A 307 10.50 -33.42 -7.13
N GLY A 308 9.58 -32.75 -6.43
CA GLY A 308 9.16 -33.07 -5.08
C GLY A 308 9.40 -32.03 -3.98
N GLU A 309 10.08 -30.92 -4.25
CA GLU A 309 10.25 -29.81 -3.30
C GLU A 309 9.27 -28.67 -3.54
N THR A 310 8.72 -28.12 -2.45
CA THR A 310 7.85 -26.92 -2.51
C THR A 310 8.68 -25.64 -2.58
N ASP A 311 8.35 -24.77 -3.55
CA ASP A 311 8.97 -23.45 -3.68
C ASP A 311 8.79 -22.60 -2.40
N GLY A 312 9.88 -22.18 -1.79
CA GLY A 312 9.87 -21.30 -0.61
C GLY A 312 9.96 -19.81 -0.99
N VAL A 313 9.24 -18.97 -0.25
CA VAL A 313 9.53 -17.54 -0.16
C VAL A 313 10.58 -17.36 0.92
N PHE A 314 11.77 -16.91 0.59
CA PHE A 314 12.76 -16.53 1.58
C PHE A 314 12.59 -15.03 1.89
N MET A 315 12.15 -14.72 3.11
CA MET A 315 12.22 -13.37 3.66
C MET A 315 13.51 -13.25 4.47
N GLN A 316 14.34 -12.27 4.13
CA GLN A 316 15.43 -11.78 4.98
C GLN A 316 15.08 -10.40 5.50
#